data_b615449da674e7ca8d8d8cb77aeab16a
#
_entry.id   b615449da674e7ca8d8d8cb77aeab16a
#
_cell.length_a   1.000
_cell.length_b   1.000
_cell.length_c   1.000
_cell.angle_alpha   90.00
_cell.angle_beta   90.00
_cell.angle_gamma   90.00
#
_symmetry.space_group_name_H-M   'P 1'
#
loop_
_entity.id
_entity.type
_entity.pdbx_description
1 polymer ?
#
loop_
_entity_poly.entity_id
_entity_poly.type
_entity_poly.pdbx_seq_one_letter_code
_entity_poly.pdbx_strand_id
1 'polypeptide(L)'
;MKKTQIKRIRLLQRRGLLYAFLLCVFLMLLGGLGFWILEPRAHTFADGMWLAFTTAATVGYGDIVPSTHASRFFAIVVVFFGLSVLSVVTATVAAFFIEVEEKQVERDLLHEIGLLHDLVSHLRDEVREIKVSQSQRPS
;
A
#
# COMPACT_ATOMS: atom_id res chain seq x y z
N MET A 1 -23.28 8.39 -6.52
CA MET A 1 -22.87 7.04 -6.09
C MET A 1 -21.37 6.85 -5.82
N LYS A 2 -20.44 7.76 -6.25
CA LYS A 2 -18.96 7.58 -6.10
C LYS A 2 -18.39 7.86 -4.69
N LYS A 3 -18.96 8.73 -3.87
CA LYS A 3 -18.40 9.10 -2.55
C LYS A 3 -18.39 7.95 -1.51
N THR A 4 -19.30 7.01 -1.61
CA THR A 4 -19.42 5.86 -0.68
C THR A 4 -18.37 4.78 -0.97
N GLN A 5 -17.98 4.62 -2.22
CA GLN A 5 -16.94 3.66 -2.65
C GLN A 5 -15.55 4.12 -2.16
N ILE A 6 -15.23 5.40 -2.28
CA ILE A 6 -13.94 5.98 -1.86
C ILE A 6 -13.73 5.84 -0.34
N LYS A 7 -14.79 6.02 0.46
CA LYS A 7 -14.71 5.80 1.93
C LYS A 7 -14.45 4.33 2.28
N ARG A 8 -15.04 3.39 1.54
CA ARG A 8 -14.82 1.95 1.75
C ARG A 8 -13.39 1.54 1.42
N ILE A 9 -12.82 2.05 0.34
CA ILE A 9 -11.44 1.74 -0.08
C ILE A 9 -10.43 2.27 0.96
N ARG A 10 -10.59 3.50 1.44
CA ARG A 10 -9.73 4.07 2.52
C ARG A 10 -9.82 3.30 3.84
N LEU A 11 -11.01 2.80 4.18
CA LEU A 11 -11.19 1.97 5.38
C LEU A 11 -10.52 0.59 5.21
N LEU A 12 -10.59 0.01 4.00
CA LEU A 12 -9.93 -1.25 3.68
C LEU A 12 -8.41 -1.11 3.69
N GLN A 13 -7.87 -0.02 3.16
CA GLN A 13 -6.42 0.25 3.16
C GLN A 13 -5.87 0.49 4.57
N ARG A 14 -6.54 1.29 5.41
CA ARG A 14 -6.15 1.49 6.81
C ARG A 14 -6.22 0.20 7.61
N ARG A 15 -7.22 -0.63 7.36
CA ARG A 15 -7.34 -1.95 7.99
C ARG A 15 -6.25 -2.90 7.50
N GLY A 16 -5.93 -2.92 6.20
CA GLY A 16 -4.84 -3.72 5.64
C GLY A 16 -3.49 -3.40 6.26
N LEU A 17 -3.14 -2.11 6.38
CA LEU A 17 -1.90 -1.68 7.04
C LEU A 17 -1.88 -2.03 8.53
N LEU A 18 -3.01 -1.88 9.22
CA LEU A 18 -3.14 -2.26 10.62
C LEU A 18 -2.97 -3.78 10.82
N TYR A 19 -3.59 -4.59 9.93
CA TYR A 19 -3.42 -6.05 9.97
C TYR A 19 -1.98 -6.47 9.68
N ALA A 20 -1.32 -5.84 8.71
CA ALA A 20 0.09 -6.11 8.42
C ALA A 20 1.00 -5.76 9.61
N PHE A 21 0.73 -4.63 10.28
CA PHE A 21 1.46 -4.23 11.48
C PHE A 21 1.22 -5.20 12.65
N LEU A 22 -0.04 -5.56 12.90
CA LEU A 22 -0.38 -6.53 13.94
C LEU A 22 0.24 -7.91 13.67
N LEU A 23 0.26 -8.34 12.41
CA LEU A 23 0.88 -9.58 12.00
C LEU A 23 2.40 -9.54 12.22
N CYS A 24 3.05 -8.41 11.91
CA CYS A 24 4.47 -8.20 12.16
C CYS A 24 4.79 -8.27 13.66
N VAL A 25 4.02 -7.58 14.51
CA VAL A 25 4.19 -7.61 15.96
C VAL A 25 3.96 -9.04 16.50
N PHE A 26 2.93 -9.71 16.02
CA PHE A 26 2.62 -11.08 16.42
C PHE A 26 3.76 -12.05 16.04
N LEU A 27 4.28 -11.93 14.82
CA LEU A 27 5.43 -12.73 14.36
C LEU A 27 6.67 -12.46 15.21
N MET A 28 6.92 -11.20 15.57
CA MET A 28 8.04 -10.83 16.43
C MET A 28 7.92 -11.42 17.83
N LEU A 29 6.73 -11.38 18.44
CA LEU A 29 6.49 -11.93 19.76
C LEU A 29 6.59 -13.46 19.79
N LEU A 30 5.93 -14.13 18.82
CA LEU A 30 5.99 -15.58 18.71
C LEU A 30 7.37 -16.08 18.28
N GLY A 31 8.00 -15.39 17.33
CA GLY A 31 9.35 -15.70 16.89
C GLY A 31 10.36 -15.52 18.02
N GLY A 32 10.25 -14.41 18.76
CA GLY A 32 11.08 -14.13 19.92
C GLY A 32 10.93 -15.18 21.03
N LEU A 33 9.68 -15.54 21.36
CA LEU A 33 9.39 -16.59 22.33
C LEU A 33 9.92 -17.96 21.88
N GLY A 34 9.69 -18.31 20.61
CA GLY A 34 10.15 -19.57 20.05
C GLY A 34 11.67 -19.70 20.08
N PHE A 35 12.40 -18.68 19.66
CA PHE A 35 13.86 -18.70 19.73
C PHE A 35 14.39 -18.68 21.15
N TRP A 36 13.79 -17.93 22.06
CA TRP A 36 14.18 -17.92 23.45
C TRP A 36 14.07 -19.32 24.13
N ILE A 37 13.06 -20.10 23.72
CA ILE A 37 12.86 -21.46 24.24
C ILE A 37 13.75 -22.48 23.52
N LEU A 38 13.91 -22.37 22.19
CA LEU A 38 14.53 -23.37 21.34
C LEU A 38 16.04 -23.17 21.14
N GLU A 39 16.54 -21.93 21.37
CA GLU A 39 17.95 -21.60 21.16
C GLU A 39 18.67 -21.28 22.48
N PRO A 40 19.58 -22.16 22.94
CA PRO A 40 20.31 -21.95 24.20
C PRO A 40 21.19 -20.70 24.22
N ARG A 41 21.55 -20.15 23.06
CA ARG A 41 22.36 -18.92 22.94
C ARG A 41 21.52 -17.65 23.09
N ALA A 42 20.21 -17.72 22.99
CA ALA A 42 19.29 -16.63 23.31
C ALA A 42 18.99 -16.66 24.82
N HIS A 43 19.84 -16.01 25.61
CA HIS A 43 19.74 -16.04 27.06
C HIS A 43 18.54 -15.28 27.62
N THR A 44 18.07 -14.29 26.87
CA THR A 44 16.93 -13.44 27.23
C THR A 44 15.86 -13.48 26.16
N PHE A 45 14.63 -13.09 26.53
CA PHE A 45 13.56 -12.90 25.56
C PHE A 45 13.94 -11.84 24.49
N ALA A 46 14.72 -10.81 24.90
CA ALA A 46 15.22 -9.79 23.97
C ALA A 46 16.17 -10.39 22.92
N ASP A 47 17.04 -11.32 23.30
CA ASP A 47 17.91 -12.05 22.37
C ASP A 47 17.10 -12.90 21.39
N GLY A 48 16.04 -13.56 21.88
CA GLY A 48 15.10 -14.29 21.03
C GLY A 48 14.38 -13.39 20.03
N MET A 49 13.90 -12.22 20.47
CA MET A 49 13.30 -11.22 19.59
C MET A 49 14.29 -10.67 18.55
N TRP A 50 15.52 -10.41 18.97
CA TRP A 50 16.60 -9.98 18.09
C TRP A 50 16.86 -11.01 16.98
N LEU A 51 17.02 -12.28 17.38
CA LEU A 51 17.20 -13.38 16.44
C LEU A 51 15.99 -13.56 15.50
N ALA A 52 14.76 -13.43 16.02
CA ALA A 52 13.55 -13.48 15.21
C ALA A 52 13.53 -12.34 14.17
N PHE A 53 13.85 -11.13 14.58
CA PHE A 53 13.91 -9.96 13.69
C PHE A 53 14.96 -10.15 12.60
N THR A 54 16.20 -10.46 12.96
CA THR A 54 17.31 -10.61 12.02
C THR A 54 17.10 -11.78 11.05
N THR A 55 16.40 -12.82 11.50
CA THR A 55 16.03 -13.98 10.68
C THR A 55 14.87 -13.64 9.73
N ALA A 56 13.79 -13.07 10.24
CA ALA A 56 12.60 -12.70 9.44
C ALA A 56 12.90 -11.63 8.40
N ALA A 57 13.74 -10.64 8.76
CA ALA A 57 14.19 -9.58 7.87
C ALA A 57 15.32 -10.02 6.92
N THR A 58 15.77 -11.28 7.00
CA THR A 58 16.87 -11.84 6.20
C THR A 58 18.20 -11.09 6.33
N VAL A 59 18.41 -10.36 7.44
CA VAL A 59 19.64 -9.60 7.70
C VAL A 59 20.79 -10.51 8.11
N GLY A 60 20.54 -11.40 9.11
CA GLY A 60 21.48 -12.44 9.54
C GLY A 60 22.86 -11.93 9.96
N TYR A 61 22.92 -11.04 10.96
CA TYR A 61 24.22 -10.51 11.46
C TYR A 61 25.21 -11.59 11.92
N GLY A 62 24.71 -12.77 12.34
CA GLY A 62 25.55 -13.89 12.74
C GLY A 62 26.08 -13.79 14.18
N ASP A 63 25.64 -12.82 14.95
CA ASP A 63 25.94 -12.63 16.37
C ASP A 63 25.27 -13.72 17.24
N ILE A 64 24.00 -14.00 16.97
CA ILE A 64 23.25 -15.14 17.49
C ILE A 64 22.74 -15.95 16.28
N VAL A 65 23.03 -17.25 16.28
CA VAL A 65 22.64 -18.15 15.19
C VAL A 65 21.95 -19.38 15.74
N PRO A 66 20.94 -19.94 15.05
CA PRO A 66 20.29 -21.17 15.44
C PRO A 66 21.29 -22.32 15.51
N SER A 67 21.54 -22.86 16.72
CA SER A 67 22.55 -23.89 16.97
C SER A 67 21.94 -25.28 17.05
N THR A 68 20.71 -25.42 17.54
CA THR A 68 19.99 -26.69 17.66
C THR A 68 19.21 -27.05 16.40
N HIS A 69 18.91 -28.32 16.20
CA HIS A 69 18.05 -28.76 15.08
C HIS A 69 16.65 -28.16 15.18
N ALA A 70 16.10 -28.01 16.39
CA ALA A 70 14.79 -27.41 16.62
C ALA A 70 14.78 -25.92 16.27
N SER A 71 15.78 -25.14 16.72
CA SER A 71 15.88 -23.72 16.40
C SER A 71 16.13 -23.47 14.91
N ARG A 72 16.89 -24.34 14.21
CA ARG A 72 17.10 -24.28 12.76
C ARG A 72 15.81 -24.54 11.99
N PHE A 73 15.04 -25.55 12.37
CA PHE A 73 13.74 -25.81 11.75
C PHE A 73 12.78 -24.63 11.99
N PHE A 74 12.75 -24.12 13.23
CA PHE A 74 11.95 -22.96 13.56
C PHE A 74 12.37 -21.70 12.76
N ALA A 75 13.67 -21.50 12.54
CA ALA A 75 14.18 -20.41 11.70
C ALA A 75 13.64 -20.48 10.27
N ILE A 76 13.55 -21.66 9.66
CA ILE A 76 12.95 -21.84 8.32
C ILE A 76 11.50 -21.33 8.33
N VAL A 77 10.71 -21.70 9.32
CA VAL A 77 9.33 -21.26 9.46
C VAL A 77 9.26 -19.73 9.61
N VAL A 78 10.11 -19.15 10.48
CA VAL A 78 10.18 -17.69 10.68
C VAL A 78 10.54 -16.95 9.40
N VAL A 79 11.47 -17.45 8.59
CA VAL A 79 11.83 -16.87 7.29
C VAL A 79 10.63 -16.85 6.35
N PHE A 80 9.91 -17.96 6.19
CA PHE A 80 8.74 -18.01 5.31
C PHE A 80 7.65 -17.02 5.75
N PHE A 81 7.36 -16.93 7.04
CA PHE A 81 6.41 -15.95 7.57
C PHE A 81 6.93 -14.51 7.41
N GLY A 82 8.20 -14.27 7.66
CA GLY A 82 8.84 -12.96 7.48
C GLY A 82 8.72 -12.46 6.04
N LEU A 83 9.06 -13.30 5.06
CA LEU A 83 8.91 -12.99 3.65
C LEU A 83 7.45 -12.72 3.24
N SER A 84 6.51 -13.48 3.82
CA SER A 84 5.07 -13.27 3.57
C SER A 84 4.61 -11.91 4.11
N VAL A 85 5.01 -11.54 5.32
CA VAL A 85 4.70 -10.23 5.92
C VAL A 85 5.31 -9.10 5.09
N LEU A 86 6.58 -9.22 4.69
CA LEU A 86 7.25 -8.22 3.87
C LEU A 86 6.55 -8.02 2.53
N SER A 87 6.10 -9.11 1.89
CA SER A 87 5.33 -9.07 0.65
C SER A 87 4.01 -8.29 0.82
N VAL A 88 3.27 -8.52 1.91
CA VAL A 88 2.02 -7.81 2.21
C VAL A 88 2.28 -6.32 2.46
N VAL A 89 3.33 -5.98 3.21
CA VAL A 89 3.72 -4.58 3.46
C VAL A 89 4.07 -3.89 2.16
N THR A 90 4.92 -4.49 1.33
CA THR A 90 5.33 -3.93 0.03
C THR A 90 4.12 -3.73 -0.90
N ALA A 91 3.23 -4.72 -0.99
CA ALA A 91 2.00 -4.60 -1.78
C ALA A 91 1.09 -3.46 -1.29
N THR A 92 0.98 -3.28 0.04
CA THR A 92 0.16 -2.22 0.64
C THR A 92 0.75 -0.83 0.35
N VAL A 93 2.07 -0.69 0.44
CA VAL A 93 2.78 0.55 0.10
C VAL A 93 2.63 0.87 -1.39
N ALA A 94 2.84 -0.11 -2.27
CA ALA A 94 2.65 0.05 -3.71
C ALA A 94 1.23 0.50 -4.06
N ALA A 95 0.21 -0.12 -3.48
CA ALA A 95 -1.19 0.26 -3.67
C ALA A 95 -1.48 1.70 -3.23
N PHE A 96 -0.80 2.20 -2.19
CA PHE A 96 -0.93 3.59 -1.75
C PHE A 96 -0.41 4.59 -2.80
N PHE A 97 0.73 4.30 -3.42
CA PHE A 97 1.29 5.16 -4.47
C PHE A 97 0.40 5.21 -5.71
N ILE A 98 -0.12 4.08 -6.18
CA ILE A 98 -1.03 4.01 -7.33
C ILE A 98 -2.28 4.86 -7.09
N GLU A 99 -2.88 4.81 -5.90
CA GLU A 99 -4.09 5.60 -5.59
C GLU A 99 -3.83 7.12 -5.61
N VAL A 100 -2.63 7.57 -5.24
CA VAL A 100 -2.26 8.99 -5.29
C VAL A 100 -2.16 9.46 -6.74
N GLU A 101 -1.57 8.65 -7.60
CA GLU A 101 -1.36 8.95 -9.03
C GLU A 101 -2.69 8.96 -9.80
N GLU A 102 -3.57 7.98 -9.59
CA GLU A 102 -4.91 7.97 -10.20
C GLU A 102 -5.74 9.21 -9.89
N LYS A 103 -5.65 9.73 -8.66
CA LYS A 103 -6.40 10.93 -8.25
C LYS A 103 -5.86 12.21 -8.89
N GLN A 104 -4.58 12.28 -9.20
CA GLN A 104 -4.00 13.40 -9.94
C GLN A 104 -4.48 13.37 -11.39
N VAL A 105 -4.36 12.24 -12.06
CA VAL A 105 -4.81 12.05 -13.44
C VAL A 105 -6.32 12.33 -13.58
N GLU A 106 -7.16 11.86 -12.65
CA GLU A 106 -8.61 12.13 -12.68
C GLU A 106 -8.93 13.64 -12.55
N ARG A 107 -8.17 14.38 -11.73
CA ARG A 107 -8.35 15.84 -11.59
C ARG A 107 -7.92 16.59 -12.84
N ASP A 108 -6.80 16.22 -13.43
CA ASP A 108 -6.28 16.86 -14.63
C ASP A 108 -7.21 16.62 -15.82
N LEU A 109 -7.72 15.40 -15.97
CA LEU A 109 -8.73 15.06 -16.98
C LEU A 109 -10.05 15.83 -16.78
N LEU A 110 -10.54 15.97 -15.57
CA LEU A 110 -11.75 16.74 -15.28
C LEU A 110 -11.57 18.22 -15.56
N HIS A 111 -10.38 18.76 -15.31
CA HIS A 111 -10.05 20.14 -15.64
C HIS A 111 -10.01 20.38 -17.17
N GLU A 112 -9.40 19.47 -17.90
CA GLU A 112 -9.29 19.53 -19.36
C GLU A 112 -10.64 19.37 -20.05
N ILE A 113 -11.49 18.46 -19.55
CA ILE A 113 -12.88 18.31 -20.00
C ILE A 113 -13.69 19.60 -19.73
N GLY A 114 -13.47 20.27 -18.60
CA GLY A 114 -14.09 21.55 -18.28
C GLY A 114 -13.72 22.63 -19.29
N LEU A 115 -12.44 22.78 -19.61
CA LEU A 115 -11.95 23.73 -20.61
C LEU A 115 -12.53 23.48 -22.03
N LEU A 116 -12.57 22.19 -22.42
CA LEU A 116 -13.18 21.81 -23.71
C LEU A 116 -14.68 22.11 -23.76
N HIS A 117 -15.39 21.91 -22.67
CA HIS A 117 -16.81 22.22 -22.57
C HIS A 117 -17.07 23.73 -22.71
N ASP A 118 -16.27 24.55 -22.04
CA ASP A 118 -16.36 26.02 -22.16
C ASP A 118 -16.05 26.49 -23.58
N LEU A 119 -15.03 25.92 -24.24
CA LEU A 119 -14.67 26.23 -25.60
C LEU A 119 -15.80 25.87 -26.58
N VAL A 120 -16.41 24.70 -26.43
CA VAL A 120 -17.55 24.23 -27.24
C VAL A 120 -18.77 25.13 -27.03
N SER A 121 -19.03 25.58 -25.80
CA SER A 121 -20.15 26.51 -25.53
C SER A 121 -19.93 27.86 -26.18
N HIS A 122 -18.71 28.42 -26.13
CA HIS A 122 -18.35 29.67 -26.83
C HIS A 122 -18.52 29.56 -28.36
N LEU A 123 -17.97 28.49 -28.94
CA LEU A 123 -18.14 28.26 -30.39
C LEU A 123 -19.61 28.10 -30.78
N ARG A 124 -20.42 27.45 -29.94
CA ARG A 124 -21.86 27.33 -30.19
C ARG A 124 -22.57 28.67 -30.16
N ASP A 125 -22.21 29.55 -29.26
CA ASP A 125 -22.81 30.89 -29.15
C ASP A 125 -22.39 31.78 -30.33
N GLU A 126 -21.13 31.76 -30.76
CA GLU A 126 -20.67 32.45 -31.98
C GLU A 126 -21.41 31.97 -33.25
N VAL A 127 -21.55 30.66 -33.42
CA VAL A 127 -22.29 30.07 -34.54
C VAL A 127 -23.77 30.54 -34.52
N ARG A 128 -24.36 30.66 -33.35
CA ARG A 128 -25.73 31.12 -33.17
C ARG A 128 -25.88 32.59 -33.54
N GLU A 129 -24.95 33.46 -33.16
CA GLU A 129 -24.92 34.87 -33.55
C GLU A 129 -24.76 35.05 -35.05
N ILE A 130 -23.85 34.32 -35.69
CA ILE A 130 -23.66 34.35 -37.15
C ILE A 130 -24.95 33.92 -37.87
N LYS A 131 -25.61 32.87 -37.38
CA LYS A 131 -26.85 32.37 -37.96
C LYS A 131 -28.02 33.38 -37.86
N VAL A 132 -28.09 34.09 -36.72
CA VAL A 132 -29.10 35.15 -36.52
C VAL A 132 -28.82 36.35 -37.44
N SER A 133 -27.56 36.78 -37.56
CA SER A 133 -27.17 37.92 -38.45
C SER A 133 -27.37 37.60 -39.91
N GLN A 134 -27.18 36.39 -40.36
CA GLN A 134 -27.50 35.95 -41.73
C GLN A 134 -29.01 35.92 -42.03
N SER A 135 -29.83 35.56 -41.02
CA SER A 135 -31.29 35.54 -41.17
C SER A 135 -31.93 36.92 -41.22
N GLN A 136 -31.21 37.99 -40.82
CA GLN A 136 -31.68 39.38 -40.80
C GLN A 136 -31.24 40.19 -42.01
N ARG A 137 -30.48 39.64 -42.97
CA ARG A 137 -30.18 40.35 -44.24
C ARG A 137 -31.35 40.20 -45.17
N PRO A 138 -32.09 41.33 -45.46
CA PRO A 138 -33.13 41.31 -46.52
C PRO A 138 -32.44 41.18 -47.88
N SER A 139 -33.04 40.35 -48.75
CA SER A 139 -32.70 40.18 -50.14
C SER A 139 -33.05 41.42 -50.95
#